data_4f39ce0d72d12549e0679e95d65a8e06
#
_entry.id   4f39ce0d72d12549e0679e95d65a8e06
#
_cell.length_a   1.000
_cell.length_b   1.000
_cell.length_c   1.000
_cell.angle_alpha   90.00
_cell.angle_beta   90.00
_cell.angle_gamma   90.00
#
_symmetry.space_group_name_H-M   'P 1'
#
loop_
_entity.id
_entity.type
_entity.pdbx_description
1 polymer ?
#
loop_
_entity_poly.entity_id
_entity_poly.type
_entity_poly.pdbx_seq_one_letter_code
_entity_poly.pdbx_strand_id
1 'polypeptide(L)'
;HSFPTRRSSDLNNIYLGKVSRIEPSLQAAFIDFGRERHGFLSFNDVQSDYYQIPKGDLEKIKIEEEKAREELSKQTVAKEEENIADGKLEIDDPIDKKIIEENDNKDNLDEEKEKKSENKFKFKRYKIQEVIKPNQVILVQVIKDERGLKGAALSTFISIAGKYIVLMPNTPKGGGISRKIFNPAERKKIRTILNEIEIPKEMGLIVRTAGSNKTKNEINNDLLTLINTWSQIKDTAINSIAPSLIHQESEIIKRTLRDMFDDETQSIIVEGNEGYKKAQNFMKMIMPSKVKKIKKYRGKVPLFIQENIEQKLNQIFESEIKLKSGGYLVINPTEALVSIDINSGSSIKGKNVESTALDTNIEAAEEIARQIKIRDLSGLIIIDFIDMLSFG
;
A
#
# COMPACT_ATOMS: atom_id res chain seq x y z
N HIS A 1 3.79 -34.20 -8.20
CA HIS A 1 3.00 -33.13 -7.58
C HIS A 1 3.71 -31.82 -7.86
N SER A 2 3.26 -31.09 -8.89
CA SER A 2 3.69 -29.71 -9.11
C SER A 2 3.11 -28.86 -8.00
N PHE A 3 3.96 -28.28 -7.16
CA PHE A 3 3.53 -27.21 -6.27
C PHE A 3 2.89 -26.11 -7.12
N PRO A 4 1.72 -25.59 -6.73
CA PRO A 4 1.18 -24.44 -7.42
C PRO A 4 2.22 -23.33 -7.30
N THR A 5 2.77 -22.91 -8.43
CA THR A 5 3.62 -21.72 -8.49
C THR A 5 2.81 -20.59 -7.88
N ARG A 6 3.19 -20.11 -6.68
CA ARG A 6 2.58 -18.92 -6.07
C ARG A 6 2.69 -17.82 -7.11
N ARG A 7 1.54 -17.38 -7.62
CA ARG A 7 1.46 -16.23 -8.51
C ARG A 7 2.11 -15.06 -7.78
N SER A 8 3.01 -14.36 -8.48
CA SER A 8 3.50 -13.07 -7.98
C SER A 8 2.28 -12.16 -7.74
N SER A 9 2.26 -11.43 -6.62
CA SER A 9 1.22 -10.45 -6.34
C SER A 9 1.06 -9.48 -7.51
N ASP A 10 -0.16 -9.20 -7.90
CA ASP A 10 -0.47 -8.20 -8.94
C ASP A 10 -0.69 -6.81 -8.35
N LEU A 11 -0.58 -6.66 -7.05
CA LEU A 11 -0.80 -5.41 -6.33
C LEU A 11 0.04 -4.27 -6.92
N ASN A 12 -0.62 -3.16 -7.23
CA ASN A 12 -0.09 -1.96 -7.88
C ASN A 12 0.39 -2.13 -9.32
N ASN A 13 0.30 -3.33 -9.91
CA ASN A 13 0.56 -3.50 -11.33
C ASN A 13 -0.48 -2.75 -12.16
N ILE A 14 -0.06 -2.24 -13.31
CA ILE A 14 -0.91 -1.49 -14.24
C ILE A 14 -1.13 -2.33 -15.49
N TYR A 15 -2.39 -2.47 -15.87
CA TYR A 15 -2.84 -3.25 -17.02
C TYR A 15 -3.65 -2.41 -17.97
N LEU A 16 -3.55 -2.72 -19.26
CA LEU A 16 -4.54 -2.33 -20.23
C LEU A 16 -5.63 -3.39 -20.20
N GLY A 17 -6.82 -3.05 -19.73
CA GLY A 17 -7.93 -3.96 -19.59
C GLY A 17 -9.07 -3.64 -20.55
N LYS A 18 -9.99 -4.58 -20.71
CA LYS A 18 -11.19 -4.47 -21.54
C LYS A 18 -12.43 -4.67 -20.68
N VAL A 19 -13.40 -3.76 -20.77
CA VAL A 19 -14.68 -3.91 -20.07
C VAL A 19 -15.40 -5.13 -20.59
N SER A 20 -15.58 -6.15 -19.76
CA SER A 20 -16.25 -7.39 -20.10
C SER A 20 -17.77 -7.23 -19.95
N ARG A 21 -18.22 -6.81 -18.77
CA ARG A 21 -19.62 -6.56 -18.47
C ARG A 21 -19.80 -5.43 -17.48
N ILE A 22 -20.97 -4.83 -17.50
CA ILE A 22 -21.38 -3.79 -16.54
C ILE A 22 -22.50 -4.36 -15.67
N GLU A 23 -22.42 -4.10 -14.38
CA GLU A 23 -23.40 -4.51 -13.38
C GLU A 23 -24.07 -3.27 -12.78
N PRO A 24 -25.23 -2.85 -13.30
CA PRO A 24 -25.89 -1.63 -12.84
C PRO A 24 -26.32 -1.67 -11.38
N SER A 25 -26.68 -2.85 -10.86
CA SER A 25 -27.10 -3.02 -9.47
C SER A 25 -25.99 -2.71 -8.48
N LEU A 26 -24.74 -3.00 -8.84
CA LEU A 26 -23.53 -2.73 -8.04
C LEU A 26 -22.86 -1.42 -8.41
N GLN A 27 -23.34 -0.69 -9.41
CA GLN A 27 -22.65 0.47 -9.99
C GLN A 27 -21.16 0.16 -10.24
N ALA A 28 -20.89 -0.97 -10.89
CA ALA A 28 -19.55 -1.48 -11.14
C ALA A 28 -19.40 -2.09 -12.53
N ALA A 29 -18.17 -2.20 -13.01
CA ALA A 29 -17.80 -2.91 -14.21
C ALA A 29 -16.84 -4.06 -13.89
N PHE A 30 -16.92 -5.15 -14.65
CA PHE A 30 -15.98 -6.24 -14.62
C PHE A 30 -15.01 -6.11 -15.79
N ILE A 31 -13.73 -6.15 -15.50
CA ILE A 31 -12.66 -5.88 -16.45
C ILE A 31 -11.86 -7.14 -16.69
N ASP A 32 -11.75 -7.52 -17.97
CA ASP A 32 -10.77 -8.49 -18.42
C ASP A 32 -9.41 -7.79 -18.51
N PHE A 33 -8.47 -8.16 -17.65
CA PHE A 33 -7.11 -7.62 -17.62
C PHE A 33 -6.04 -8.71 -17.82
N GLY A 34 -6.44 -9.84 -18.42
CA GLY A 34 -5.55 -10.94 -18.76
C GLY A 34 -5.29 -11.93 -17.62
N ARG A 35 -6.19 -11.98 -16.63
CA ARG A 35 -6.21 -12.98 -15.56
C ARG A 35 -7.41 -13.91 -15.71
N GLU A 36 -7.37 -15.06 -15.03
CA GLU A 36 -8.48 -16.03 -15.06
C GLU A 36 -9.80 -15.42 -14.60
N ARG A 37 -9.73 -14.53 -13.60
CA ARG A 37 -10.88 -13.82 -13.06
C ARG A 37 -10.88 -12.38 -13.48
N HIS A 38 -12.03 -11.87 -13.87
CA HIS A 38 -12.20 -10.46 -14.17
C HIS A 38 -12.05 -9.62 -12.90
N GLY A 39 -11.41 -8.47 -13.01
CA GLY A 39 -11.27 -7.52 -11.94
C GLY A 39 -12.55 -6.70 -11.74
N PHE A 40 -12.81 -6.29 -10.52
CA PHE A 40 -13.93 -5.44 -10.12
C PHE A 40 -13.51 -3.97 -10.14
N LEU A 41 -14.23 -3.15 -10.90
CA LEU A 41 -14.02 -1.71 -11.00
C LEU A 41 -15.28 -0.98 -10.54
N SER A 42 -15.25 -0.34 -9.38
CA SER A 42 -16.35 0.49 -8.89
C SER A 42 -16.50 1.76 -9.71
N PHE A 43 -17.71 2.27 -9.87
CA PHE A 43 -17.93 3.55 -10.55
C PHE A 43 -17.17 4.72 -9.92
N ASN A 44 -16.95 4.67 -8.61
CA ASN A 44 -16.16 5.68 -7.90
C ASN A 44 -14.67 5.68 -8.28
N ASP A 45 -14.19 4.56 -8.78
CA ASP A 45 -12.81 4.33 -9.21
C ASP A 45 -12.61 4.55 -10.72
N VAL A 46 -13.64 5.03 -11.42
CA VAL A 46 -13.57 5.38 -12.84
C VAL A 46 -13.35 6.87 -13.00
N GLN A 47 -12.26 7.22 -13.67
CA GLN A 47 -11.94 8.62 -14.01
C GLN A 47 -12.86 9.15 -15.11
N SER A 48 -13.22 10.42 -15.03
CA SER A 48 -14.13 11.09 -15.97
C SER A 48 -13.64 11.09 -17.42
N ASP A 49 -12.34 10.99 -17.68
CA ASP A 49 -11.78 10.90 -19.02
C ASP A 49 -12.23 9.67 -19.82
N TYR A 50 -12.66 8.60 -19.11
CA TYR A 50 -13.20 7.40 -19.74
C TYR A 50 -14.70 7.48 -20.04
N TYR A 51 -15.39 8.56 -19.63
CA TYR A 51 -16.83 8.70 -19.84
C TYR A 51 -17.17 8.97 -21.29
N GLN A 52 -18.03 8.15 -21.84
CA GLN A 52 -18.57 8.30 -23.20
C GLN A 52 -19.86 9.13 -23.17
N ILE A 53 -19.75 10.40 -22.86
CA ILE A 53 -20.85 11.36 -22.75
C ILE A 53 -20.62 12.55 -23.71
N PRO A 54 -21.63 13.41 -23.98
CA PRO A 54 -21.46 14.60 -24.79
C PRO A 54 -20.36 15.52 -24.23
N LYS A 55 -19.56 16.11 -25.13
CA LYS A 55 -18.41 16.95 -24.75
C LYS A 55 -18.76 18.09 -23.78
N GLY A 56 -19.92 18.75 -23.99
CA GLY A 56 -20.36 19.84 -23.13
C GLY A 56 -20.66 19.41 -21.68
N ASP A 57 -21.10 18.16 -21.46
CA ASP A 57 -21.32 17.64 -20.11
C ASP A 57 -20.02 17.16 -19.49
N LEU A 58 -19.09 16.62 -20.28
CA LEU A 58 -17.76 16.25 -19.84
C LEU A 58 -16.98 17.48 -19.35
N GLU A 59 -17.05 18.59 -20.08
CA GLU A 59 -16.42 19.86 -19.67
C GLU A 59 -16.99 20.39 -18.36
N LYS A 60 -18.31 20.31 -18.17
CA LYS A 60 -18.94 20.71 -16.90
C LYS A 60 -18.46 19.86 -15.73
N ILE A 61 -18.39 18.53 -15.91
CA ILE A 61 -17.89 17.62 -14.89
C ILE A 61 -16.45 17.94 -14.53
N LYS A 62 -15.58 18.19 -15.51
CA LYS A 62 -14.18 18.56 -15.27
C LYS A 62 -14.05 19.88 -14.51
N ILE A 63 -14.84 20.90 -14.84
CA ILE A 63 -14.85 22.18 -14.12
C ILE A 63 -15.34 22.00 -12.67
N GLU A 64 -16.35 21.17 -12.47
CA GLU A 64 -16.86 20.85 -11.13
C GLU A 64 -15.83 20.06 -10.30
N GLU A 65 -15.16 19.08 -10.91
CA GLU A 65 -14.05 18.32 -10.28
C GLU A 65 -12.89 19.26 -9.91
N GLU A 66 -12.54 20.22 -10.75
CA GLU A 66 -11.48 21.20 -10.49
C GLU A 66 -11.83 22.12 -9.32
N LYS A 67 -13.06 22.63 -9.26
CA LYS A 67 -13.55 23.44 -8.13
C LYS A 67 -13.56 22.65 -6.82
N ALA A 68 -14.07 21.42 -6.85
CA ALA A 68 -14.06 20.55 -5.68
C ALA A 68 -12.64 20.24 -5.18
N ARG A 69 -11.67 20.14 -6.11
CA ARG A 69 -10.25 19.99 -5.81
C ARG A 69 -9.68 21.21 -5.07
N GLU A 70 -9.98 22.41 -5.56
CA GLU A 70 -9.53 23.66 -4.92
C GLU A 70 -10.13 23.84 -3.53
N GLU A 71 -11.39 23.50 -3.34
CA GLU A 71 -12.07 23.58 -2.04
C GLU A 71 -11.49 22.59 -1.05
N LEU A 72 -11.24 21.33 -1.47
CA LEU A 72 -10.61 20.31 -0.63
C LEU A 72 -9.18 20.69 -0.23
N SER A 73 -8.41 21.26 -1.15
CA SER A 73 -7.04 21.71 -0.85
C SER A 73 -7.03 22.84 0.19
N LYS A 74 -7.95 23.81 0.08
CA LYS A 74 -8.11 24.89 1.06
C LYS A 74 -8.55 24.37 2.43
N GLN A 75 -9.51 23.43 2.47
CA GLN A 75 -9.98 22.82 3.72
C GLN A 75 -8.91 21.98 4.41
N THR A 76 -8.06 21.27 3.64
CA THR A 76 -6.97 20.47 4.21
C THR A 76 -5.91 21.37 4.83
N VAL A 77 -5.56 22.47 4.17
CA VAL A 77 -4.61 23.46 4.71
C VAL A 77 -5.15 24.14 5.96
N ALA A 78 -6.42 24.57 5.96
CA ALA A 78 -7.05 25.24 7.10
C ALA A 78 -7.16 24.31 8.33
N LYS A 79 -7.57 23.05 8.14
CA LYS A 79 -7.64 22.06 9.24
C LYS A 79 -6.27 21.69 9.80
N GLU A 80 -5.23 21.64 8.96
CA GLU A 80 -3.87 21.39 9.43
C GLU A 80 -3.30 22.59 10.20
N GLU A 81 -3.70 23.81 9.88
CA GLU A 81 -3.34 25.03 10.62
C GLU A 81 -4.06 25.12 11.97
N GLU A 82 -5.34 24.77 12.06
CA GLU A 82 -6.09 24.66 13.32
C GLU A 82 -5.53 23.59 14.25
N ASN A 83 -5.22 22.39 13.75
CA ASN A 83 -4.65 21.31 14.54
C ASN A 83 -3.23 21.62 15.06
N ILE A 84 -2.48 22.47 14.37
CA ILE A 84 -1.16 22.96 14.83
C ILE A 84 -1.34 24.00 15.95
N ALA A 85 -2.38 24.84 15.91
CA ALA A 85 -2.65 25.87 16.89
C ALA A 85 -3.17 25.28 18.23
N ASP A 86 -3.97 24.22 18.18
CA ASP A 86 -4.60 23.63 19.37
C ASP A 86 -3.81 22.52 20.06
N GLY A 87 -2.66 22.11 19.54
CA GLY A 87 -1.82 21.05 20.14
C GLY A 87 -2.52 19.68 20.27
N LYS A 88 -3.66 19.48 19.65
CA LYS A 88 -4.43 18.22 19.62
C LYS A 88 -4.20 17.49 18.31
N LEU A 89 -3.44 16.39 18.38
CA LEU A 89 -3.31 15.41 17.31
C LEU A 89 -4.52 14.45 17.36
N GLU A 90 -5.70 14.92 16.99
CA GLU A 90 -6.80 14.03 16.66
C GLU A 90 -6.76 13.73 15.17
N ILE A 91 -6.42 12.48 14.86
CA ILE A 91 -6.43 11.92 13.51
C ILE A 91 -7.88 11.54 13.20
N ASP A 92 -8.68 12.50 12.77
CA ASP A 92 -10.02 12.25 12.30
C ASP A 92 -10.07 12.45 10.77
N ASP A 93 -9.91 11.35 10.03
CA ASP A 93 -10.02 11.37 8.58
C ASP A 93 -11.25 10.58 8.10
N PRO A 94 -12.16 11.23 7.37
CA PRO A 94 -13.41 10.61 6.91
C PRO A 94 -13.24 9.47 5.91
N ILE A 95 -12.03 9.29 5.35
CA ILE A 95 -11.78 8.28 4.31
C ILE A 95 -11.46 6.91 4.91
N ASP A 96 -10.75 6.84 6.04
CA ASP A 96 -10.40 5.56 6.67
C ASP A 96 -11.56 4.96 7.49
N LYS A 97 -12.45 5.79 8.04
CA LYS A 97 -13.68 5.29 8.70
C LYS A 97 -14.60 4.54 7.74
N LYS A 98 -14.65 4.92 6.45
CA LYS A 98 -15.48 4.21 5.45
C LYS A 98 -14.91 2.86 5.01
N ILE A 99 -13.61 2.64 5.15
CA ILE A 99 -12.98 1.35 4.77
C ILE A 99 -13.09 0.33 5.91
N ILE A 100 -13.22 0.79 7.16
CA ILE A 100 -13.29 -0.08 8.35
C ILE A 100 -14.75 -0.39 8.75
N GLU A 101 -15.70 0.54 8.52
CA GLU A 101 -17.09 0.38 8.96
C GLU A 101 -18.00 -0.38 7.98
N GLU A 102 -17.57 -0.71 6.76
CA GLU A 102 -18.36 -1.53 5.82
C GLU A 102 -18.33 -3.04 6.12
N ASN A 103 -17.66 -3.49 7.19
CA ASN A 103 -17.59 -4.92 7.53
C ASN A 103 -18.36 -5.35 8.77
N ASP A 104 -18.93 -4.44 9.58
CA ASP A 104 -19.73 -4.86 10.74
C ASP A 104 -20.97 -3.97 10.96
N ASN A 105 -22.09 -4.67 11.01
CA ASN A 105 -23.41 -4.28 11.50
C ASN A 105 -24.37 -3.51 10.58
N LYS A 106 -25.26 -4.30 9.99
CA LYS A 106 -26.66 -3.91 9.78
C LYS A 106 -27.34 -3.77 11.14
N ASP A 107 -27.89 -2.63 11.38
CA ASP A 107 -29.22 -2.28 11.90
C ASP A 107 -29.21 -1.00 12.73
N ASN A 108 -30.03 -0.06 12.25
CA ASN A 108 -30.59 1.09 12.99
C ASN A 108 -29.66 2.26 13.37
N LEU A 109 -29.59 3.25 12.48
CA LEU A 109 -29.47 4.71 12.79
C LEU A 109 -29.32 5.53 11.49
N ASP A 110 -30.29 5.44 10.56
CA ASP A 110 -30.10 5.84 9.15
C ASP A 110 -30.56 7.26 8.76
N GLU A 111 -31.24 8.02 9.57
CA GLU A 111 -31.88 9.26 9.07
C GLU A 111 -31.05 10.55 9.19
N GLU A 112 -30.10 10.66 10.11
CA GLU A 112 -29.29 11.89 10.27
C GLU A 112 -27.95 11.85 9.53
N LYS A 113 -27.42 10.65 9.23
CA LYS A 113 -26.15 10.48 8.50
C LYS A 113 -26.31 10.62 6.98
N GLU A 114 -27.49 10.32 6.43
CA GLU A 114 -27.78 10.48 4.99
C GLU A 114 -27.71 11.93 4.52
N LYS A 115 -28.22 12.89 5.30
CA LYS A 115 -28.19 14.31 4.94
C LYS A 115 -26.80 14.96 4.90
N LYS A 116 -25.79 14.40 5.61
CA LYS A 116 -24.40 14.86 5.53
C LYS A 116 -23.59 14.17 4.44
N SER A 117 -23.99 12.97 4.01
CA SER A 117 -23.35 12.25 2.90
C SER A 117 -23.86 12.71 1.53
N GLU A 118 -25.12 13.14 1.43
CA GLU A 118 -25.72 13.65 0.17
C GLU A 118 -25.03 14.91 -0.35
N ASN A 119 -24.45 15.74 0.50
CA ASN A 119 -23.74 16.94 0.06
C ASN A 119 -22.35 16.70 -0.56
N LYS A 120 -21.75 15.51 -0.37
CA LYS A 120 -20.43 15.17 -0.93
C LYS A 120 -20.49 14.51 -2.32
N PHE A 121 -21.66 14.05 -2.78
CA PHE A 121 -21.83 13.30 -4.03
C PHE A 121 -22.78 13.94 -5.06
N LYS A 122 -23.01 15.26 -4.98
CA LYS A 122 -23.84 16.00 -5.96
C LYS A 122 -23.32 15.93 -7.42
N PHE A 123 -22.13 15.36 -7.65
CA PHE A 123 -21.47 15.40 -8.96
C PHE A 123 -21.81 14.23 -9.90
N LYS A 124 -22.50 13.17 -9.44
CA LYS A 124 -22.80 12.02 -10.30
C LYS A 124 -24.23 12.04 -10.83
N ARG A 125 -24.43 12.80 -11.90
CA ARG A 125 -25.69 12.81 -12.65
C ARG A 125 -25.95 11.53 -13.45
N TYR A 126 -24.88 10.77 -13.71
CA TYR A 126 -24.90 9.59 -14.57
C TYR A 126 -24.72 8.31 -13.77
N LYS A 127 -25.30 7.21 -14.30
CA LYS A 127 -25.05 5.85 -13.82
C LYS A 127 -23.94 5.22 -14.66
N ILE A 128 -23.26 4.19 -14.12
CA ILE A 128 -22.12 3.56 -14.79
C ILE A 128 -22.45 3.08 -16.20
N GLN A 129 -23.63 2.50 -16.42
CA GLN A 129 -24.07 2.01 -17.71
C GLN A 129 -24.28 3.10 -18.77
N GLU A 130 -24.40 4.36 -18.35
CA GLU A 130 -24.57 5.51 -19.24
C GLU A 130 -23.23 6.04 -19.74
N VAL A 131 -22.15 5.84 -18.95
CA VAL A 131 -20.85 6.45 -19.20
C VAL A 131 -19.77 5.49 -19.66
N ILE A 132 -19.89 4.19 -19.32
CA ILE A 132 -18.95 3.13 -19.71
C ILE A 132 -19.68 2.15 -20.65
N LYS A 133 -18.96 1.61 -21.64
CA LYS A 133 -19.50 0.62 -22.56
C LYS A 133 -18.75 -0.70 -22.52
N PRO A 134 -19.43 -1.84 -22.75
CA PRO A 134 -18.76 -3.12 -22.97
C PRO A 134 -17.74 -3.03 -24.11
N ASN A 135 -16.65 -3.77 -24.00
CA ASN A 135 -15.51 -3.76 -24.92
C ASN A 135 -14.68 -2.48 -24.93
N GLN A 136 -14.98 -1.49 -24.11
CA GLN A 136 -14.13 -0.30 -23.95
C GLN A 136 -12.77 -0.71 -23.34
N VAL A 137 -11.70 -0.19 -23.92
CA VAL A 137 -10.33 -0.38 -23.41
C VAL A 137 -10.01 0.70 -22.43
N ILE A 138 -9.52 0.32 -21.25
CA ILE A 138 -9.19 1.22 -20.14
C ILE A 138 -7.88 0.82 -19.49
N LEU A 139 -7.11 1.82 -19.01
CA LEU A 139 -5.92 1.59 -18.18
C LEU A 139 -6.35 1.45 -16.73
N VAL A 140 -5.97 0.35 -16.09
CA VAL A 140 -6.37 0.03 -14.72
C VAL A 140 -5.17 -0.38 -13.87
N GLN A 141 -5.22 -0.02 -12.59
CA GLN A 141 -4.26 -0.45 -11.59
C GLN A 141 -4.93 -1.39 -10.58
N VAL A 142 -4.22 -2.44 -10.18
CA VAL A 142 -4.69 -3.38 -9.15
C VAL A 142 -4.50 -2.75 -7.78
N ILE A 143 -5.60 -2.48 -7.08
CA ILE A 143 -5.60 -1.89 -5.72
C ILE A 143 -5.64 -2.96 -4.63
N LYS A 144 -6.34 -4.08 -4.90
CA LYS A 144 -6.36 -5.25 -4.02
C LYS A 144 -6.27 -6.51 -4.88
N ASP A 145 -5.42 -7.43 -4.45
CA ASP A 145 -5.29 -8.74 -5.11
C ASP A 145 -6.54 -9.59 -4.97
N GLU A 146 -6.65 -10.61 -5.81
CA GLU A 146 -7.68 -11.64 -5.70
C GLU A 146 -7.64 -12.28 -4.32
N ARG A 147 -8.81 -12.42 -3.69
CA ARG A 147 -8.93 -13.08 -2.39
C ARG A 147 -10.09 -14.07 -2.39
N GLY A 148 -9.79 -15.34 -2.16
CA GLY A 148 -10.79 -16.42 -2.19
C GLY A 148 -11.52 -16.49 -3.53
N LEU A 149 -12.83 -16.29 -3.53
CA LEU A 149 -13.67 -16.28 -4.73
C LEU A 149 -13.81 -14.88 -5.37
N LYS A 150 -13.30 -13.83 -4.74
CA LYS A 150 -13.42 -12.45 -5.22
C LYS A 150 -12.27 -12.11 -6.18
N GLY A 151 -12.58 -11.53 -7.33
CA GLY A 151 -11.60 -10.99 -8.26
C GLY A 151 -10.86 -9.76 -7.67
N ALA A 152 -9.77 -9.37 -8.32
CA ALA A 152 -8.98 -8.20 -7.93
C ALA A 152 -9.83 -6.92 -7.97
N ALA A 153 -9.60 -6.00 -7.03
CA ALA A 153 -10.18 -4.66 -7.10
C ALA A 153 -9.27 -3.75 -7.93
N LEU A 154 -9.87 -3.06 -8.88
CA LEU A 154 -9.20 -2.21 -9.85
C LEU A 154 -9.60 -0.74 -9.66
N SER A 155 -8.71 0.17 -10.08
CA SER A 155 -8.99 1.60 -10.20
C SER A 155 -8.38 2.16 -11.48
N THR A 156 -9.01 3.15 -12.09
CA THR A 156 -8.40 3.92 -13.18
C THR A 156 -7.55 5.08 -12.68
N PHE A 157 -7.64 5.41 -11.39
CA PHE A 157 -6.73 6.36 -10.74
C PHE A 157 -5.40 5.69 -10.49
N ILE A 158 -4.39 6.12 -11.23
CA ILE A 158 -3.06 5.53 -11.19
C ILE A 158 -2.22 6.20 -10.10
N SER A 159 -1.48 5.38 -9.34
CA SER A 159 -0.49 5.84 -8.38
C SER A 159 0.85 5.13 -8.62
N ILE A 160 1.92 5.89 -8.80
CA ILE A 160 3.26 5.37 -9.05
C ILE A 160 4.15 5.73 -7.87
N ALA A 161 4.66 4.72 -7.18
CA ALA A 161 5.45 4.92 -5.98
C ALA A 161 6.94 5.13 -6.33
N GLY A 162 7.47 6.31 -5.98
CA GLY A 162 8.89 6.60 -5.93
C GLY A 162 9.50 6.26 -4.58
N LYS A 163 10.76 6.63 -4.40
CA LYS A 163 11.44 6.44 -3.12
C LYS A 163 10.92 7.43 -2.06
N TYR A 164 10.83 8.69 -2.40
CA TYR A 164 10.48 9.78 -1.48
C TYR A 164 9.06 10.29 -1.67
N ILE A 165 8.49 10.08 -2.84
CA ILE A 165 7.17 10.57 -3.22
C ILE A 165 6.33 9.48 -3.88
N VAL A 166 5.01 9.71 -3.93
CA VAL A 166 4.08 8.97 -4.78
C VAL A 166 3.49 9.97 -5.77
N LEU A 167 3.57 9.66 -7.05
CA LEU A 167 2.96 10.44 -8.12
C LEU A 167 1.59 9.87 -8.47
N MET A 168 0.59 10.73 -8.53
CA MET A 168 -0.76 10.41 -9.00
C MET A 168 -1.02 11.20 -10.29
N PRO A 169 -0.64 10.66 -11.45
CA PRO A 169 -0.58 11.45 -12.69
C PRO A 169 -1.93 11.84 -13.26
N ASN A 170 -2.99 11.17 -12.86
CA ASN A 170 -4.34 11.40 -13.35
C ASN A 170 -5.38 11.55 -12.21
N THR A 171 -4.94 11.94 -11.03
CA THR A 171 -5.84 12.16 -9.90
C THR A 171 -6.00 13.64 -9.64
N PRO A 172 -7.21 14.19 -9.66
CA PRO A 172 -7.46 15.60 -9.47
C PRO A 172 -7.23 16.10 -8.03
N LYS A 173 -6.83 15.23 -7.11
CA LYS A 173 -6.53 15.57 -5.71
C LYS A 173 -5.14 16.19 -5.63
N GLY A 174 -5.05 17.41 -5.13
CA GLY A 174 -3.78 18.12 -4.90
C GLY A 174 -2.77 17.30 -4.10
N GLY A 175 -1.51 17.74 -4.08
CA GLY A 175 -0.43 17.13 -3.35
C GLY A 175 -0.65 17.12 -1.83
N GLY A 176 0.02 16.23 -1.14
CA GLY A 176 -0.10 16.07 0.29
C GLY A 176 1.21 15.60 0.93
N ILE A 177 1.18 15.53 2.24
CA ILE A 177 2.27 15.00 3.07
C ILE A 177 1.74 13.76 3.77
N SER A 178 2.53 12.68 3.78
CA SER A 178 2.15 11.44 4.46
C SER A 178 1.71 11.73 5.91
N ARG A 179 0.59 11.12 6.32
CA ARG A 179 0.05 11.22 7.68
C ARG A 179 1.01 10.67 8.74
N LYS A 180 1.88 9.75 8.36
CA LYS A 180 2.91 9.17 9.24
C LYS A 180 4.05 10.14 9.58
N ILE A 181 4.06 11.34 9.02
CA ILE A 181 5.00 12.42 9.39
C ILE A 181 4.27 13.31 10.40
N PHE A 182 4.51 13.05 11.69
CA PHE A 182 3.80 13.73 12.79
C PHE A 182 4.41 15.08 13.16
N ASN A 183 5.70 15.29 12.90
CA ASN A 183 6.43 16.49 13.33
C ASN A 183 5.98 17.74 12.53
N PRO A 184 5.38 18.76 13.18
CA PRO A 184 4.89 19.95 12.51
C PRO A 184 6.00 20.75 11.79
N ALA A 185 7.22 20.80 12.37
CA ALA A 185 8.34 21.50 11.77
C ALA A 185 8.79 20.83 10.46
N GLU A 186 8.82 19.50 10.42
CA GLU A 186 9.11 18.73 9.21
C GLU A 186 8.03 18.94 8.14
N ARG A 187 6.75 18.91 8.53
CA ARG A 187 5.64 19.17 7.61
C ARG A 187 5.72 20.54 6.99
N LYS A 188 6.05 21.59 7.79
CA LYS A 188 6.23 22.96 7.29
C LYS A 188 7.39 23.02 6.29
N LYS A 189 8.52 22.40 6.60
CA LYS A 189 9.69 22.32 5.70
C LYS A 189 9.36 21.63 4.37
N ILE A 190 8.66 20.48 4.43
CA ILE A 190 8.23 19.77 3.22
C ILE A 190 7.28 20.61 2.39
N ARG A 191 6.35 21.34 3.01
CA ARG A 191 5.42 22.24 2.32
C ARG A 191 6.15 23.34 1.57
N THR A 192 7.18 23.94 2.18
CA THR A 192 8.04 24.93 1.50
C THR A 192 8.70 24.32 0.26
N ILE A 193 9.26 23.11 0.39
CA ILE A 193 9.88 22.40 -0.75
C ILE A 193 8.86 22.12 -1.86
N LEU A 194 7.65 21.67 -1.51
CA LEU A 194 6.62 21.36 -2.50
C LEU A 194 6.13 22.60 -3.26
N ASN A 195 6.03 23.75 -2.57
CA ASN A 195 5.65 25.02 -3.20
C ASN A 195 6.70 25.55 -4.19
N GLU A 196 7.95 25.12 -4.02
CA GLU A 196 9.06 25.51 -4.90
C GLU A 196 9.28 24.56 -6.08
N ILE A 197 8.60 23.40 -6.11
CA ILE A 197 8.68 22.42 -7.19
C ILE A 197 7.52 22.64 -8.15
N GLU A 198 7.81 22.75 -9.43
CA GLU A 198 6.80 22.83 -10.49
C GLU A 198 6.16 21.44 -10.72
N ILE A 199 4.95 21.27 -10.22
CA ILE A 199 4.14 20.08 -10.43
C ILE A 199 3.09 20.39 -11.50
N PRO A 200 2.93 19.57 -12.56
CA PRO A 200 1.86 19.74 -13.54
C PRO A 200 0.49 19.77 -12.84
N LYS A 201 -0.38 20.69 -13.24
CA LYS A 201 -1.70 20.92 -12.59
C LYS A 201 -2.60 19.69 -12.54
N GLU A 202 -2.43 18.79 -13.48
CA GLU A 202 -3.21 17.55 -13.60
C GLU A 202 -2.72 16.42 -12.68
N MET A 203 -1.55 16.60 -12.04
CA MET A 203 -0.89 15.57 -11.24
C MET A 203 -0.98 15.88 -9.76
N GLY A 204 -1.28 14.85 -8.96
CA GLY A 204 -1.14 14.87 -7.51
C GLY A 204 0.18 14.27 -7.07
N LEU A 205 0.71 14.75 -5.93
CA LEU A 205 1.96 14.25 -5.35
C LEU A 205 1.81 14.11 -3.84
N ILE A 206 2.25 12.98 -3.30
CA ILE A 206 2.29 12.74 -1.84
C ILE A 206 3.73 12.48 -1.43
N VAL A 207 4.24 13.24 -0.45
CA VAL A 207 5.56 12.98 0.14
C VAL A 207 5.45 11.84 1.15
N ARG A 208 6.28 10.80 0.97
CA ARG A 208 6.37 9.63 1.85
C ARG A 208 7.21 9.94 3.09
N THR A 209 7.13 9.09 4.11
CA THR A 209 7.98 9.19 5.33
C THR A 209 9.47 9.19 5.00
N ALA A 210 9.90 8.42 4.01
CA ALA A 210 11.29 8.42 3.54
C ALA A 210 11.76 9.76 2.94
N GLY A 211 10.84 10.64 2.57
CA GLY A 211 11.12 11.98 2.04
C GLY A 211 11.19 13.09 3.10
N SER A 212 10.94 12.79 4.39
CA SER A 212 10.82 13.77 5.48
C SER A 212 12.07 14.67 5.60
N ASN A 213 13.26 14.09 5.54
CA ASN A 213 14.53 14.81 5.74
C ASN A 213 15.34 14.98 4.45
N LYS A 214 14.66 14.95 3.29
CA LYS A 214 15.33 15.05 1.99
C LYS A 214 15.40 16.47 1.45
N THR A 215 16.38 16.72 0.60
CA THR A 215 16.59 18.00 -0.06
C THR A 215 15.60 18.18 -1.23
N LYS A 216 15.37 19.44 -1.62
CA LYS A 216 14.58 19.77 -2.81
C LYS A 216 15.07 19.01 -4.05
N ASN A 217 16.39 18.91 -4.23
CA ASN A 217 16.98 18.25 -5.40
C ASN A 217 16.68 16.74 -5.40
N GLU A 218 16.74 16.06 -4.23
CA GLU A 218 16.42 14.64 -4.15
C GLU A 218 14.95 14.38 -4.48
N ILE A 219 14.03 15.20 -3.95
CA ILE A 219 12.59 15.09 -4.22
C ILE A 219 12.29 15.40 -5.70
N ASN A 220 12.92 16.42 -6.27
CA ASN A 220 12.73 16.78 -7.67
C ASN A 220 13.27 15.70 -8.62
N ASN A 221 14.40 15.09 -8.32
CA ASN A 221 14.93 13.98 -9.12
C ASN A 221 14.00 12.74 -9.09
N ASP A 222 13.42 12.44 -7.92
CA ASP A 222 12.43 11.36 -7.79
C ASP A 222 11.18 11.69 -8.63
N LEU A 223 10.70 12.94 -8.59
CA LEU A 223 9.58 13.42 -9.41
C LEU A 223 9.85 13.26 -10.92
N LEU A 224 11.00 13.71 -11.39
CA LEU A 224 11.36 13.58 -12.81
C LEU A 224 11.42 12.12 -13.24
N THR A 225 11.95 11.25 -12.39
CA THR A 225 11.98 9.81 -12.64
C THR A 225 10.57 9.23 -12.78
N LEU A 226 9.64 9.64 -11.91
CA LEU A 226 8.25 9.19 -11.95
C LEU A 226 7.48 9.74 -13.16
N ILE A 227 7.72 10.97 -13.54
CA ILE A 227 7.15 11.57 -14.77
C ILE A 227 7.61 10.80 -16.01
N ASN A 228 8.90 10.46 -16.09
CA ASN A 228 9.43 9.62 -17.17
C ASN A 228 8.80 8.22 -17.16
N THR A 229 8.65 7.60 -16.00
CA THR A 229 7.97 6.31 -15.85
C THR A 229 6.52 6.39 -16.35
N TRP A 230 5.81 7.45 -15.99
CA TRP A 230 4.44 7.68 -16.47
C TRP A 230 4.37 7.85 -17.98
N SER A 231 5.33 8.57 -18.58
CA SER A 231 5.41 8.71 -20.04
C SER A 231 5.61 7.34 -20.71
N GLN A 232 6.52 6.52 -20.18
CA GLN A 232 6.74 5.15 -20.67
C GLN A 232 5.49 4.27 -20.55
N ILE A 233 4.75 4.38 -19.45
CA ILE A 233 3.47 3.66 -19.25
C ILE A 233 2.47 4.06 -20.33
N LYS A 234 2.31 5.35 -20.59
CA LYS A 234 1.42 5.86 -21.66
C LYS A 234 1.83 5.34 -23.04
N ASP A 235 3.10 5.46 -23.39
CA ASP A 235 3.62 5.02 -24.69
C ASP A 235 3.44 3.51 -24.87
N THR A 236 3.71 2.72 -23.83
CA THR A 236 3.50 1.27 -23.84
C THR A 236 2.01 0.93 -23.99
N ALA A 237 1.12 1.64 -23.26
CA ALA A 237 -0.32 1.40 -23.32
C ALA A 237 -0.89 1.70 -24.73
N ILE A 238 -0.45 2.80 -25.37
CA ILE A 238 -0.90 3.16 -26.72
C ILE A 238 -0.48 2.12 -27.76
N ASN A 239 0.71 1.51 -27.58
CA ASN A 239 1.26 0.53 -28.51
C ASN A 239 0.89 -0.94 -28.18
N SER A 240 0.08 -1.17 -27.15
CA SER A 240 -0.30 -2.51 -26.69
C SER A 240 -1.75 -2.84 -27.05
N ILE A 241 -2.02 -4.14 -27.16
CA ILE A 241 -3.38 -4.67 -27.38
C ILE A 241 -3.92 -5.20 -26.04
N ALA A 242 -5.13 -4.79 -25.68
CA ALA A 242 -5.80 -5.25 -24.46
C ALA A 242 -6.35 -6.69 -24.61
N PRO A 243 -6.24 -7.55 -23.56
CA PRO A 243 -5.64 -7.27 -22.26
C PRO A 243 -4.13 -7.45 -22.24
N SER A 244 -3.39 -6.56 -21.57
CA SER A 244 -1.93 -6.69 -21.43
C SER A 244 -1.39 -6.02 -20.16
N LEU A 245 -0.28 -6.57 -19.62
CA LEU A 245 0.47 -5.95 -18.53
C LEU A 245 1.30 -4.79 -19.09
N ILE A 246 1.09 -3.58 -18.59
CA ILE A 246 1.78 -2.37 -19.04
C ILE A 246 2.94 -2.01 -18.11
N HIS A 247 2.74 -2.09 -16.81
CA HIS A 247 3.77 -1.77 -15.83
C HIS A 247 3.73 -2.73 -14.65
N GLN A 248 4.89 -3.30 -14.30
CA GLN A 248 5.03 -4.20 -13.17
C GLN A 248 5.68 -3.47 -11.98
N GLU A 249 4.87 -3.17 -10.98
CA GLU A 249 5.31 -2.55 -9.72
C GLU A 249 5.72 -3.61 -8.69
N SER A 250 5.18 -4.81 -8.77
CA SER A 250 5.33 -5.88 -7.78
C SER A 250 6.69 -6.60 -7.81
N GLU A 251 7.65 -6.14 -8.61
CA GLU A 251 8.99 -6.75 -8.67
C GLU A 251 9.73 -6.57 -7.33
N ILE A 252 10.03 -7.69 -6.65
CA ILE A 252 10.58 -7.70 -5.28
C ILE A 252 11.88 -6.92 -5.15
N ILE A 253 12.78 -6.99 -6.15
CA ILE A 253 14.07 -6.28 -6.13
C ILE A 253 13.83 -4.77 -6.10
N LYS A 254 12.96 -4.26 -6.97
CA LYS A 254 12.63 -2.83 -7.04
C LYS A 254 11.98 -2.34 -5.74
N ARG A 255 11.00 -3.09 -5.22
CA ARG A 255 10.33 -2.76 -3.96
C ARG A 255 11.32 -2.72 -2.79
N THR A 256 12.18 -3.73 -2.68
CA THR A 256 13.18 -3.80 -1.59
C THR A 256 14.15 -2.62 -1.66
N LEU A 257 14.69 -2.32 -2.84
CA LEU A 257 15.60 -1.20 -3.03
C LEU A 257 14.94 0.15 -2.77
N ARG A 258 13.69 0.31 -3.17
CA ARG A 258 12.93 1.53 -2.96
C ARG A 258 12.54 1.75 -1.50
N ASP A 259 12.01 0.72 -0.84
CA ASP A 259 11.32 0.87 0.44
C ASP A 259 12.20 0.51 1.64
N MET A 260 13.20 -0.38 1.48
CA MET A 260 14.04 -0.86 2.60
C MET A 260 15.45 -0.29 2.60
N PHE A 261 15.97 0.17 1.43
CA PHE A 261 17.30 0.75 1.40
C PHE A 261 17.33 2.12 2.08
N ASP A 262 18.27 2.31 3.00
CA ASP A 262 18.56 3.55 3.71
C ASP A 262 20.05 3.94 3.63
N ASP A 263 20.43 5.06 4.23
CA ASP A 263 21.81 5.53 4.24
C ASP A 263 22.71 4.68 5.14
N GLU A 264 22.18 3.99 6.14
CA GLU A 264 22.91 3.09 7.06
C GLU A 264 23.26 1.76 6.39
N THR A 265 22.53 1.36 5.33
CA THR A 265 22.78 0.13 4.57
C THR A 265 24.21 0.14 4.00
N GLN A 266 25.05 -0.77 4.45
CA GLN A 266 26.45 -0.85 4.01
C GLN A 266 26.61 -1.49 2.64
N SER A 267 25.90 -2.59 2.37
CA SER A 267 25.95 -3.29 1.09
C SER A 267 24.66 -4.07 0.84
N ILE A 268 24.36 -4.27 -0.45
CA ILE A 268 23.26 -5.07 -0.96
C ILE A 268 23.87 -6.20 -1.78
N ILE A 269 23.76 -7.43 -1.29
CA ILE A 269 24.31 -8.61 -1.93
C ILE A 269 23.20 -9.26 -2.76
N VAL A 270 23.47 -9.48 -4.04
CA VAL A 270 22.48 -10.04 -4.98
C VAL A 270 23.05 -11.27 -5.67
N GLU A 271 22.34 -12.39 -5.54
CA GLU A 271 22.66 -13.63 -6.24
C GLU A 271 22.07 -13.65 -7.66
N GLY A 272 22.81 -14.28 -8.57
CA GLY A 272 22.44 -14.38 -9.97
C GLY A 272 22.80 -13.14 -10.82
N ASN A 273 23.10 -13.38 -12.09
CA ASN A 273 23.50 -12.30 -13.01
C ASN A 273 22.34 -11.38 -13.37
N GLU A 274 21.18 -11.94 -13.57
CA GLU A 274 19.98 -11.20 -13.98
C GLU A 274 19.50 -10.29 -12.85
N GLY A 275 19.35 -10.84 -11.63
CA GLY A 275 18.95 -10.07 -10.44
C GLY A 275 19.93 -8.95 -10.14
N TYR A 276 21.25 -9.22 -10.25
CA TYR A 276 22.29 -8.22 -10.04
C TYR A 276 22.18 -7.06 -11.06
N LYS A 277 22.01 -7.37 -12.36
CA LYS A 277 21.83 -6.34 -13.40
C LYS A 277 20.55 -5.52 -13.17
N LYS A 278 19.44 -6.17 -12.83
CA LYS A 278 18.18 -5.49 -12.52
C LYS A 278 18.34 -4.54 -11.32
N ALA A 279 18.96 -5.01 -10.23
CA ALA A 279 19.24 -4.20 -9.06
C ALA A 279 20.12 -2.98 -9.38
N GLN A 280 21.20 -3.18 -10.16
CA GLN A 280 22.07 -2.08 -10.57
C GLN A 280 21.35 -1.04 -11.44
N ASN A 281 20.58 -1.49 -12.43
CA ASN A 281 19.87 -0.59 -13.34
C ASN A 281 18.82 0.24 -12.57
N PHE A 282 18.09 -0.40 -11.66
CA PHE A 282 17.12 0.30 -10.85
C PHE A 282 17.79 1.31 -9.90
N MET A 283 18.88 0.91 -9.23
CA MET A 283 19.63 1.81 -8.36
C MET A 283 20.25 3.00 -9.11
N LYS A 284 20.73 2.79 -10.35
CA LYS A 284 21.21 3.90 -11.21
C LYS A 284 20.10 4.92 -11.48
N MET A 285 18.88 4.47 -11.62
CA MET A 285 17.72 5.32 -11.90
C MET A 285 17.31 6.14 -10.68
N ILE A 286 17.23 5.51 -9.49
CA ILE A 286 16.72 6.18 -8.27
C ILE A 286 17.80 6.86 -7.45
N MET A 287 19.03 6.29 -7.37
CA MET A 287 20.14 6.79 -6.56
C MET A 287 21.50 6.48 -7.20
N PRO A 288 21.93 7.21 -8.24
CA PRO A 288 23.17 6.92 -9.00
C PRO A 288 24.42 6.86 -8.11
N SER A 289 24.50 7.69 -7.07
CA SER A 289 25.63 7.74 -6.14
C SER A 289 25.80 6.48 -5.29
N LYS A 290 24.72 5.70 -5.08
CA LYS A 290 24.71 4.53 -4.20
C LYS A 290 24.88 3.18 -4.95
N VAL A 291 25.01 3.18 -6.27
CA VAL A 291 25.15 1.96 -7.10
C VAL A 291 26.30 1.06 -6.65
N LYS A 292 27.38 1.64 -6.15
CA LYS A 292 28.56 0.91 -5.63
C LYS A 292 28.24 0.01 -4.42
N LYS A 293 27.15 0.27 -3.70
CA LYS A 293 26.72 -0.57 -2.57
C LYS A 293 26.13 -1.91 -3.04
N ILE A 294 25.72 -2.04 -4.31
CA ILE A 294 25.23 -3.30 -4.88
C ILE A 294 26.42 -4.19 -5.26
N LYS A 295 26.49 -5.36 -4.64
CA LYS A 295 27.55 -6.35 -4.84
C LYS A 295 26.94 -7.65 -5.37
N LYS A 296 27.64 -8.25 -6.34
CA LYS A 296 27.26 -9.57 -6.85
C LYS A 296 27.74 -10.64 -5.88
N TYR A 297 26.86 -11.55 -5.50
CA TYR A 297 27.23 -12.73 -4.75
C TYR A 297 28.08 -13.68 -5.60
N ARG A 298 29.15 -14.24 -5.02
CA ARG A 298 30.08 -15.15 -5.69
C ARG A 298 30.36 -16.44 -4.91
N GLY A 299 29.59 -16.69 -3.84
CA GLY A 299 29.72 -17.89 -3.04
C GLY A 299 29.32 -19.15 -3.79
N LYS A 300 29.80 -20.32 -3.32
CA LYS A 300 29.42 -21.63 -3.83
C LYS A 300 28.11 -22.13 -3.26
N VAL A 301 27.81 -21.75 -2.01
CA VAL A 301 26.57 -22.08 -1.31
C VAL A 301 25.55 -21.00 -1.68
N PRO A 302 24.27 -21.32 -1.97
CA PRO A 302 23.24 -20.30 -2.21
C PRO A 302 23.18 -19.27 -1.08
N LEU A 303 23.02 -18.00 -1.45
CA LEU A 303 23.10 -16.87 -0.50
C LEU A 303 22.14 -17.03 0.68
N PHE A 304 20.90 -17.41 0.46
CA PHE A 304 19.90 -17.56 1.50
C PHE A 304 20.19 -18.73 2.46
N ILE A 305 20.83 -19.79 1.97
CA ILE A 305 21.31 -20.90 2.83
C ILE A 305 22.47 -20.41 3.68
N GLN A 306 23.45 -19.72 3.08
CA GLN A 306 24.64 -19.20 3.78
C GLN A 306 24.25 -18.22 4.91
N GLU A 307 23.23 -17.40 4.69
CA GLU A 307 22.75 -16.42 5.67
C GLU A 307 21.63 -16.98 6.59
N ASN A 308 21.37 -18.29 6.54
CA ASN A 308 20.31 -18.98 7.30
C ASN A 308 18.88 -18.39 7.07
N ILE A 309 18.66 -17.75 5.94
CA ILE A 309 17.38 -17.13 5.61
C ILE A 309 16.34 -18.21 5.26
N GLU A 310 16.72 -19.26 4.53
CA GLU A 310 15.80 -20.35 4.18
C GLU A 310 15.26 -21.07 5.42
N GLN A 311 16.13 -21.33 6.41
CA GLN A 311 15.69 -21.91 7.67
C GLN A 311 14.68 -21.01 8.40
N LYS A 312 14.95 -19.70 8.45
CA LYS A 312 14.01 -18.73 9.05
C LYS A 312 12.70 -18.62 8.28
N LEU A 313 12.72 -18.74 6.95
CA LEU A 313 11.50 -18.76 6.13
C LEU A 313 10.65 -19.99 6.40
N ASN A 314 11.29 -21.17 6.58
CA ASN A 314 10.56 -22.40 6.95
C ASN A 314 9.90 -22.26 8.33
N GLN A 315 10.59 -21.66 9.31
CA GLN A 315 10.05 -21.41 10.63
C GLN A 315 8.79 -20.50 10.65
N ILE A 316 8.61 -19.66 9.63
CA ILE A 316 7.39 -18.84 9.51
C ILE A 316 6.12 -19.69 9.35
N PHE A 317 6.25 -20.90 8.83
CA PHE A 317 5.12 -21.81 8.61
C PHE A 317 4.90 -22.78 9.78
N GLU A 318 5.83 -22.84 10.75
CA GLU A 318 5.67 -23.65 11.95
C GLU A 318 4.71 -22.99 12.93
N SER A 319 3.83 -23.77 13.55
CA SER A 319 2.91 -23.23 14.57
C SER A 319 3.64 -22.96 15.89
N GLU A 320 4.66 -23.75 16.22
CA GLU A 320 5.44 -23.63 17.46
C GLU A 320 6.71 -22.80 17.24
N ILE A 321 6.98 -21.87 18.15
CA ILE A 321 8.14 -21.00 18.15
C ILE A 321 8.82 -21.05 19.51
N LYS A 322 10.07 -21.47 19.53
CA LYS A 322 10.87 -21.54 20.77
C LYS A 322 11.39 -20.18 21.19
N LEU A 323 11.24 -19.87 22.48
CA LEU A 323 11.81 -18.71 23.12
C LEU A 323 13.23 -19.02 23.62
N LYS A 324 14.05 -17.99 23.80
CA LYS A 324 15.44 -18.13 24.28
C LYS A 324 15.49 -18.62 25.73
N SER A 325 14.51 -18.25 26.54
CA SER A 325 14.36 -18.70 27.92
C SER A 325 14.08 -20.22 28.04
N GLY A 326 13.62 -20.87 26.98
CA GLY A 326 13.19 -22.27 26.96
C GLY A 326 11.67 -22.46 26.99
N GLY A 327 10.91 -21.37 27.03
CA GLY A 327 9.48 -21.35 26.74
C GLY A 327 9.20 -21.47 25.24
N TYR A 328 7.92 -21.50 24.87
CA TYR A 328 7.51 -21.52 23.47
C TYR A 328 6.13 -20.88 23.26
N LEU A 329 5.92 -20.39 22.05
CA LEU A 329 4.65 -19.85 21.58
C LEU A 329 3.98 -20.85 20.65
N VAL A 330 2.65 -20.93 20.69
CA VAL A 330 1.85 -21.66 19.70
C VAL A 330 0.93 -20.70 18.99
N ILE A 331 1.14 -20.49 17.67
CA ILE A 331 0.37 -19.58 16.85
C ILE A 331 -0.54 -20.37 15.91
N ASN A 332 -1.85 -20.24 16.09
CA ASN A 332 -2.86 -20.94 15.33
C ASN A 332 -3.81 -19.95 14.63
N PRO A 333 -3.64 -19.69 13.32
CA PRO A 333 -4.63 -18.94 12.55
C PRO A 333 -5.90 -19.79 12.37
N THR A 334 -7.05 -19.19 12.66
CA THR A 334 -8.38 -19.75 12.38
C THR A 334 -9.07 -18.93 11.29
N GLU A 335 -10.30 -19.28 10.93
CA GLU A 335 -11.07 -18.52 9.94
C GLU A 335 -11.38 -17.08 10.38
N ALA A 336 -11.62 -16.86 11.69
CA ALA A 336 -12.07 -15.58 12.24
C ALA A 336 -10.99 -14.82 13.03
N LEU A 337 -10.01 -15.51 13.60
CA LEU A 337 -9.01 -14.90 14.48
C LEU A 337 -7.69 -15.70 14.46
N VAL A 338 -6.65 -15.09 15.04
CA VAL A 338 -5.38 -15.78 15.35
C VAL A 338 -5.31 -15.95 16.86
N SER A 339 -5.18 -17.21 17.32
CA SER A 339 -4.90 -17.51 18.73
C SER A 339 -3.41 -17.73 18.95
N ILE A 340 -2.88 -17.16 20.02
CA ILE A 340 -1.48 -17.30 20.44
C ILE A 340 -1.47 -17.73 21.91
N ASP A 341 -0.91 -18.92 22.15
CA ASP A 341 -0.73 -19.49 23.47
C ASP A 341 0.75 -19.42 23.89
N ILE A 342 1.01 -19.11 25.17
CA ILE A 342 2.36 -18.95 25.73
C ILE A 342 2.61 -20.03 26.76
N ASN A 343 3.66 -20.82 26.53
CA ASN A 343 4.06 -21.91 27.42
C ASN A 343 5.45 -21.65 28.02
N SER A 344 5.58 -21.82 29.34
CA SER A 344 6.85 -21.64 30.05
C SER A 344 7.89 -22.73 29.74
N GLY A 345 7.43 -23.91 29.28
CA GLY A 345 8.33 -25.02 28.89
C GLY A 345 9.38 -25.36 29.94
N SER A 346 10.64 -25.40 29.51
CA SER A 346 11.79 -25.73 30.38
C SER A 346 12.45 -24.53 31.05
N SER A 347 11.83 -23.33 30.98
CA SER A 347 12.37 -22.09 31.55
C SER A 347 12.47 -22.10 33.10
N ILE A 348 11.85 -23.10 33.75
CA ILE A 348 11.84 -23.27 35.21
C ILE A 348 13.22 -23.78 35.69
N LYS A 349 14.23 -22.95 35.71
CA LYS A 349 15.54 -23.28 36.30
C LYS A 349 15.84 -22.36 37.48
N GLY A 350 15.44 -22.80 38.71
CA GLY A 350 15.96 -22.24 39.96
C GLY A 350 15.47 -20.83 40.36
N LYS A 351 14.50 -20.27 39.68
CA LYS A 351 13.87 -18.97 40.00
C LYS A 351 12.47 -19.18 40.60
N ASN A 352 11.94 -18.19 41.30
CA ASN A 352 10.54 -18.15 41.74
C ASN A 352 9.61 -18.30 40.53
N VAL A 353 8.54 -19.09 40.64
CA VAL A 353 7.57 -19.37 39.56
C VAL A 353 7.03 -18.07 38.95
N GLU A 354 6.75 -17.08 39.78
CA GLU A 354 6.18 -15.80 39.36
C GLU A 354 7.17 -14.95 38.55
N SER A 355 8.45 -14.87 38.97
CA SER A 355 9.48 -14.17 38.19
C SER A 355 9.75 -14.84 36.85
N THR A 356 9.61 -16.18 36.78
CA THR A 356 9.76 -16.93 35.53
C THR A 356 8.58 -16.65 34.59
N ALA A 357 7.35 -16.58 35.12
CA ALA A 357 6.16 -16.24 34.32
C ALA A 357 6.28 -14.84 33.73
N LEU A 358 6.70 -13.85 34.53
CA LEU A 358 6.91 -12.49 34.07
C LEU A 358 7.98 -12.38 32.98
N ASP A 359 9.17 -12.96 33.21
CA ASP A 359 10.27 -12.96 32.24
C ASP A 359 9.84 -13.63 30.92
N THR A 360 9.09 -14.76 31.01
CA THR A 360 8.59 -15.47 29.82
C THR A 360 7.54 -14.65 29.09
N ASN A 361 6.61 -14.01 29.80
CA ASN A 361 5.57 -13.19 29.19
C ASN A 361 6.15 -11.96 28.47
N ILE A 362 7.17 -11.30 29.03
CA ILE A 362 7.85 -10.16 28.39
C ILE A 362 8.57 -10.62 27.12
N GLU A 363 9.36 -11.70 27.19
CA GLU A 363 10.04 -12.26 26.02
C GLU A 363 9.02 -12.69 24.93
N ALA A 364 7.92 -13.33 25.37
CA ALA A 364 6.83 -13.73 24.49
C ALA A 364 6.20 -12.53 23.78
N ALA A 365 5.94 -11.43 24.48
CA ALA A 365 5.36 -10.23 23.89
C ALA A 365 6.25 -9.63 22.78
N GLU A 366 7.57 -9.57 23.00
CA GLU A 366 8.53 -9.12 22.00
C GLU A 366 8.55 -10.04 20.77
N GLU A 367 8.58 -11.36 20.99
CA GLU A 367 8.60 -12.34 19.91
C GLU A 367 7.27 -12.36 19.13
N ILE A 368 6.11 -12.24 19.83
CA ILE A 368 4.80 -12.15 19.20
C ILE A 368 4.73 -10.92 18.28
N ALA A 369 5.19 -9.76 18.73
CA ALA A 369 5.24 -8.56 17.90
C ALA A 369 6.07 -8.77 16.62
N ARG A 370 7.20 -9.47 16.74
CA ARG A 370 8.04 -9.87 15.60
C ARG A 370 7.32 -10.84 14.67
N GLN A 371 6.64 -11.85 15.22
CA GLN A 371 5.95 -12.89 14.45
C GLN A 371 4.72 -12.33 13.72
N ILE A 372 3.95 -11.44 14.33
CA ILE A 372 2.84 -10.73 13.68
C ILE A 372 3.34 -10.03 12.41
N LYS A 373 4.47 -9.33 12.52
CA LYS A 373 5.07 -8.60 11.39
C LYS A 373 5.62 -9.52 10.30
N ILE A 374 6.36 -10.59 10.67
CA ILE A 374 7.01 -11.49 9.71
C ILE A 374 5.98 -12.38 8.99
N ARG A 375 4.95 -12.84 9.71
CA ARG A 375 3.89 -13.70 9.17
C ARG A 375 2.76 -12.91 8.49
N ASP A 376 2.82 -11.57 8.55
CA ASP A 376 1.77 -10.67 8.03
C ASP A 376 0.38 -11.02 8.61
N LEU A 377 0.33 -11.26 9.93
CA LEU A 377 -0.91 -11.57 10.63
C LEU A 377 -1.73 -10.30 10.79
N SER A 378 -3.04 -10.43 10.57
CA SER A 378 -3.98 -9.30 10.64
C SER A 378 -5.34 -9.74 11.18
N GLY A 379 -6.17 -8.77 11.53
CA GLY A 379 -7.49 -9.01 12.10
C GLY A 379 -7.44 -9.14 13.64
N LEU A 380 -8.32 -9.96 14.20
CA LEU A 380 -8.38 -10.19 15.64
C LEU A 380 -7.30 -11.18 16.07
N ILE A 381 -6.42 -10.75 16.98
CA ILE A 381 -5.36 -11.56 17.55
C ILE A 381 -5.61 -11.68 19.04
N ILE A 382 -5.77 -12.91 19.53
CA ILE A 382 -5.99 -13.24 20.94
C ILE A 382 -4.71 -13.88 21.48
N ILE A 383 -4.18 -13.32 22.56
CA ILE A 383 -2.96 -13.80 23.21
C ILE A 383 -3.33 -14.27 24.61
N ASP A 384 -3.00 -15.53 24.92
CA ASP A 384 -3.14 -16.13 26.22
C ASP A 384 -1.79 -16.09 26.96
N PHE A 385 -1.66 -15.15 27.90
CA PHE A 385 -0.46 -14.96 28.70
C PHE A 385 -0.44 -15.93 29.87
N ILE A 386 0.75 -16.33 30.34
CA ILE A 386 0.92 -17.13 31.55
C ILE A 386 0.36 -16.34 32.74
N ASP A 387 -0.52 -17.00 33.55
CA ASP A 387 -1.12 -16.40 34.74
C ASP A 387 -0.08 -15.89 35.73
N MET A 388 -0.32 -14.71 36.30
CA MET A 388 0.50 -14.11 37.33
C MET A 388 -0.36 -13.80 38.56
N LEU A 389 0.19 -14.05 39.75
CA LEU A 389 -0.55 -13.91 41.01
C LEU A 389 -0.55 -12.48 41.53
N SER A 390 0.42 -11.64 41.18
CA SER A 390 0.50 -10.26 41.67
C SER A 390 -0.14 -9.26 40.71
N PHE A 391 -0.95 -8.38 41.31
CA PHE A 391 -1.55 -7.22 40.64
C PHE A 391 -0.51 -6.07 40.61
N GLY A 392 0.42 -6.08 39.69
CA GLY A 392 1.43 -5.04 39.60
C GLY A 392 1.87 -4.73 38.19
#